data_813375daa789c90525e53b0b821f2975
#
_entry.id   813375daa789c90525e53b0b821f2975
#
_cell.length_a   1.000
_cell.length_b   1.000
_cell.length_c   1.000
_cell.angle_alpha   90.00
_cell.angle_beta   90.00
_cell.angle_gamma   90.00
#
_symmetry.space_group_name_H-M   'P 1'
#
loop_
_entity.id
_entity.type
_entity.pdbx_description
1 polymer ?
#
loop_
_entity_poly.entity_id
_entity_poly.type
_entity_poly.pdbx_seq_one_letter_code
_entity_poly.pdbx_strand_id
1 'polypeptide(L)'
;MTLFVIKDTDEYLSDIMRKVLNSYSIIENLSDQPNDLQVLEIELKKINGFLLVLTKKVGLLNDSSYSKKLEKRINLYFQNHDFSREINLLLDTYANDIHRVKNIRDSVISSLNDNKLIEMIYEIYNELK
;
A
#
# COMPACT_ATOMS: atom_id res chain seq x y z
N MET A 1 -9.01 -1.04 -31.71
CA MET A 1 -7.64 -0.85 -31.19
C MET A 1 -7.63 0.03 -29.95
N THR A 2 -8.18 1.22 -30.02
CA THR A 2 -8.19 2.15 -28.88
C THR A 2 -8.93 1.59 -27.65
N LEU A 3 -10.10 1.00 -27.84
CA LEU A 3 -10.85 0.37 -26.75
C LEU A 3 -10.09 -0.77 -26.09
N PHE A 4 -9.38 -1.56 -26.88
CA PHE A 4 -8.59 -2.66 -26.37
C PHE A 4 -7.46 -2.14 -25.47
N VAL A 5 -6.75 -1.09 -25.90
CA VAL A 5 -5.67 -0.47 -25.14
C VAL A 5 -6.20 0.10 -23.80
N ILE A 6 -7.36 0.78 -23.83
CA ILE A 6 -7.97 1.33 -22.62
C ILE A 6 -8.34 0.21 -21.64
N LYS A 7 -8.90 -0.88 -22.15
CA LYS A 7 -9.26 -2.04 -21.34
C LYS A 7 -8.02 -2.66 -20.70
N ASP A 8 -6.95 -2.82 -21.48
CA ASP A 8 -5.68 -3.36 -20.96
C ASP A 8 -5.10 -2.47 -19.87
N THR A 9 -5.21 -1.15 -20.02
CA THR A 9 -4.74 -0.18 -19.02
C THR A 9 -5.53 -0.33 -17.72
N ASP A 10 -6.86 -0.42 -17.80
CA ASP A 10 -7.71 -0.60 -16.63
C ASP A 10 -7.43 -1.93 -15.94
N GLU A 11 -7.25 -3.00 -16.70
CA GLU A 11 -6.88 -4.31 -16.16
C GLU A 11 -5.53 -4.27 -15.47
N TYR A 12 -4.56 -3.56 -16.06
CA TYR A 12 -3.23 -3.42 -15.49
C TYR A 12 -3.28 -2.67 -14.16
N LEU A 13 -3.97 -1.53 -14.11
CA LEU A 13 -4.11 -0.75 -12.89
C LEU A 13 -4.90 -1.50 -11.81
N SER A 14 -5.96 -2.18 -12.22
CA SER A 14 -6.75 -3.02 -11.32
C SER A 14 -5.88 -4.13 -10.72
N ASP A 15 -5.03 -4.76 -11.52
CA ASP A 15 -4.12 -5.81 -11.04
C ASP A 15 -3.13 -5.28 -10.01
N ILE A 16 -2.56 -4.10 -10.26
CA ILE A 16 -1.63 -3.49 -9.30
C ILE A 16 -2.35 -3.13 -8.00
N MET A 17 -3.54 -2.55 -8.08
CA MET A 17 -4.35 -2.22 -6.90
C MET A 17 -4.70 -3.46 -6.09
N ARG A 18 -5.08 -4.55 -6.78
CA ARG A 18 -5.35 -5.84 -6.14
C ARG A 18 -4.13 -6.34 -5.38
N LYS A 19 -2.94 -6.21 -5.96
CA LYS A 19 -1.70 -6.62 -5.30
C LYS A 19 -1.40 -5.77 -4.05
N VAL A 20 -1.66 -4.47 -4.10
CA VAL A 20 -1.55 -3.60 -2.91
C VAL A 20 -2.50 -4.10 -1.82
N LEU A 21 -3.76 -4.34 -2.17
CA LEU A 21 -4.78 -4.79 -1.21
C LEU A 21 -4.46 -6.17 -0.65
N ASN A 22 -3.94 -7.08 -1.48
CA ASN A 22 -3.52 -8.41 -1.01
C ASN A 22 -2.36 -8.32 -0.02
N SER A 23 -1.33 -7.54 -0.32
CA SER A 23 -0.20 -7.34 0.60
C SER A 23 -0.64 -6.68 1.89
N TYR A 24 -1.54 -5.70 1.81
CA TYR A 24 -2.13 -5.08 3.00
C TYR A 24 -2.85 -6.10 3.86
N SER A 25 -3.66 -6.96 3.24
CA SER A 25 -4.40 -8.01 3.96
C SER A 25 -3.46 -9.01 4.64
N ILE A 26 -2.35 -9.36 3.98
CA ILE A 26 -1.34 -10.24 4.59
C ILE A 26 -0.77 -9.58 5.84
N ILE A 27 -0.40 -8.30 5.77
CA ILE A 27 0.13 -7.56 6.94
C ILE A 27 -0.92 -7.52 8.06
N GLU A 28 -2.15 -7.19 7.71
CA GLU A 28 -3.25 -7.05 8.66
C GLU A 28 -3.50 -8.35 9.45
N ASN A 29 -3.30 -9.48 8.80
CA ASN A 29 -3.58 -10.80 9.39
C ASN A 29 -2.36 -11.44 10.04
N LEU A 30 -1.22 -10.76 10.11
CA LEU A 30 -0.04 -11.29 10.81
C LEU A 30 -0.31 -11.38 12.30
N SER A 31 0.26 -12.41 12.93
CA SER A 31 0.18 -12.61 14.36
C SER A 31 1.52 -12.25 15.02
N ASP A 32 1.76 -12.69 16.24
CA ASP A 32 2.99 -12.40 16.98
C ASP A 32 4.08 -13.46 16.81
N GLN A 33 4.10 -14.17 15.68
CA GLN A 33 5.10 -15.18 15.39
C GLN A 33 6.42 -14.54 14.96
N PRO A 34 7.57 -15.13 15.34
CA PRO A 34 8.89 -14.53 15.03
C PRO A 34 9.12 -14.28 13.53
N ASN A 35 8.63 -15.17 12.65
CA ASN A 35 8.81 -15.04 11.21
C ASN A 35 7.93 -13.97 10.59
N ASP A 36 6.91 -13.52 11.30
CA ASP A 36 5.94 -12.55 10.77
C ASP A 36 6.57 -11.19 10.53
N LEU A 37 7.61 -10.83 11.28
CA LEU A 37 8.32 -9.57 11.05
C LEU A 37 8.96 -9.53 9.67
N GLN A 38 9.57 -10.63 9.21
CA GLN A 38 10.12 -10.72 7.86
C GLN A 38 9.03 -10.60 6.80
N VAL A 39 7.90 -11.27 7.02
CA VAL A 39 6.76 -11.19 6.10
C VAL A 39 6.26 -9.76 6.02
N LEU A 40 6.13 -9.07 7.16
CA LEU A 40 5.70 -7.68 7.21
C LEU A 40 6.63 -6.79 6.38
N GLU A 41 7.93 -6.92 6.54
CA GLU A 41 8.91 -6.12 5.81
C GLU A 41 8.83 -6.38 4.30
N ILE A 42 8.71 -7.65 3.89
CA ILE A 42 8.60 -8.02 2.48
C ILE A 42 7.31 -7.44 1.88
N GLU A 43 6.19 -7.62 2.55
CA GLU A 43 4.90 -7.14 2.03
C GLU A 43 4.83 -5.60 2.00
N LEU A 44 5.42 -4.93 2.98
CA LEU A 44 5.50 -3.47 2.98
C LEU A 44 6.33 -2.95 1.81
N LYS A 45 7.46 -3.59 1.51
CA LYS A 45 8.27 -3.24 0.35
C LYS A 45 7.48 -3.42 -0.95
N LYS A 46 6.71 -4.50 -1.07
CA LYS A 46 5.84 -4.71 -2.22
C LYS A 46 4.82 -3.59 -2.37
N ILE A 47 4.14 -3.23 -1.28
CA ILE A 47 3.16 -2.14 -1.30
C ILE A 47 3.81 -0.85 -1.79
N ASN A 48 4.96 -0.49 -1.22
CA ASN A 48 5.66 0.73 -1.61
C ASN A 48 6.04 0.72 -3.09
N GLY A 49 6.51 -0.42 -3.59
CA GLY A 49 6.82 -0.56 -5.01
C GLY A 49 5.60 -0.41 -5.90
N PHE A 50 4.48 -1.03 -5.53
CA PHE A 50 3.24 -0.90 -6.29
C PHE A 50 2.69 0.53 -6.25
N LEU A 51 2.79 1.21 -5.10
CA LEU A 51 2.36 2.60 -4.99
C LEU A 51 3.18 3.52 -5.90
N LEU A 52 4.48 3.29 -6.00
CA LEU A 52 5.33 4.04 -6.93
C LEU A 52 4.90 3.82 -8.39
N VAL A 53 4.57 2.59 -8.77
CA VAL A 53 4.06 2.29 -10.10
C VAL A 53 2.73 3.02 -10.33
N LEU A 54 1.85 3.01 -9.34
CA LEU A 54 0.57 3.69 -9.45
C LEU A 54 0.75 5.20 -9.68
N THR A 55 1.68 5.87 -8.99
CA THR A 55 1.90 7.30 -9.21
C THR A 55 2.30 7.61 -10.65
N LYS A 56 3.00 6.69 -11.31
CA LYS A 56 3.44 6.86 -12.69
C LYS A 56 2.34 6.56 -13.69
N LYS A 57 1.36 5.74 -13.32
CA LYS A 57 0.36 5.21 -14.26
C LYS A 57 -1.06 5.71 -14.03
N VAL A 58 -1.35 6.36 -12.89
CA VAL A 58 -2.72 6.82 -12.61
C VAL A 58 -3.24 7.83 -13.61
N GLY A 59 -2.34 8.58 -14.28
CA GLY A 59 -2.74 9.50 -15.33
C GLY A 59 -3.39 8.81 -16.52
N LEU A 60 -3.27 7.49 -16.63
CA LEU A 60 -3.91 6.70 -17.68
C LEU A 60 -5.38 6.34 -17.37
N LEU A 61 -5.83 6.60 -16.13
CA LEU A 61 -7.23 6.41 -15.78
C LEU A 61 -8.11 7.41 -16.53
N ASN A 62 -9.27 6.95 -16.97
CA ASN A 62 -10.21 7.80 -17.70
C ASN A 62 -10.82 8.90 -16.83
N ASP A 63 -10.94 8.64 -15.53
CA ASP A 63 -11.47 9.63 -14.59
C ASP A 63 -10.34 10.43 -13.96
N SER A 64 -10.14 11.65 -14.46
CA SER A 64 -9.07 12.53 -13.98
C SER A 64 -9.26 12.96 -12.53
N SER A 65 -10.51 12.96 -12.03
CA SER A 65 -10.79 13.30 -10.63
C SER A 65 -10.19 12.25 -9.70
N TYR A 66 -10.40 10.97 -9.98
CA TYR A 66 -9.82 9.89 -9.19
C TYR A 66 -8.29 9.86 -9.31
N SER A 67 -7.78 10.05 -10.52
CA SER A 67 -6.33 9.97 -10.74
C SER A 67 -5.59 11.03 -9.95
N LYS A 68 -6.07 12.27 -9.96
CA LYS A 68 -5.45 13.38 -9.21
C LYS A 68 -5.52 13.16 -7.70
N LYS A 69 -6.67 12.70 -7.20
CA LYS A 69 -6.85 12.43 -5.78
C LYS A 69 -5.96 11.29 -5.30
N LEU A 70 -5.89 10.22 -6.08
CA LEU A 70 -5.05 9.07 -5.73
C LEU A 70 -3.57 9.46 -5.75
N GLU A 71 -3.12 10.13 -6.81
CA GLU A 71 -1.75 10.60 -6.90
C GLU A 71 -1.37 11.47 -5.71
N LYS A 72 -2.22 12.42 -5.33
CA LYS A 72 -2.00 13.30 -4.19
C LYS A 72 -1.85 12.50 -2.89
N ARG A 73 -2.73 11.54 -2.67
CA ARG A 73 -2.68 10.73 -1.45
C ARG A 73 -1.45 9.86 -1.38
N ILE A 74 -1.04 9.26 -2.51
CA ILE A 74 0.19 8.47 -2.56
C ILE A 74 1.40 9.36 -2.29
N ASN A 75 1.44 10.54 -2.88
CA ASN A 75 2.54 11.48 -2.66
C ASN A 75 2.62 11.93 -1.20
N LEU A 76 1.48 12.21 -0.57
CA LEU A 76 1.43 12.56 0.85
C LEU A 76 1.94 11.41 1.72
N TYR A 77 1.57 10.18 1.38
CA TYR A 77 2.03 9.00 2.09
C TYR A 77 3.56 8.91 2.04
N PHE A 78 4.17 9.07 0.86
CA PHE A 78 5.63 9.02 0.75
C PHE A 78 6.31 10.22 1.41
N GLN A 79 5.68 11.39 1.44
CA GLN A 79 6.21 12.57 2.13
C GLN A 79 6.19 12.38 3.65
N ASN A 80 5.15 11.76 4.18
CA ASN A 80 4.95 11.61 5.62
C ASN A 80 5.63 10.38 6.21
N HIS A 81 5.95 9.38 5.38
CA HIS A 81 6.44 8.10 5.85
C HIS A 81 7.68 7.64 5.07
N ASP A 82 8.80 7.58 5.75
CA ASP A 82 10.03 6.94 5.26
C ASP A 82 10.13 5.59 5.95
N PHE A 83 9.70 4.52 5.27
CA PHE A 83 9.55 3.22 5.91
C PHE A 83 10.87 2.57 6.29
N SER A 84 11.95 2.81 5.55
CA SER A 84 13.25 2.30 5.95
C SER A 84 13.65 2.83 7.33
N ARG A 85 13.44 4.12 7.54
CA ARG A 85 13.72 4.77 8.82
C ARG A 85 12.72 4.38 9.90
N GLU A 86 11.43 4.39 9.57
CA GLU A 86 10.36 4.09 10.52
C GLU A 86 10.46 2.65 11.03
N ILE A 87 10.70 1.68 10.15
CA ILE A 87 10.87 0.28 10.55
C ILE A 87 12.04 0.14 11.51
N ASN A 88 13.17 0.77 11.22
CA ASN A 88 14.33 0.70 12.12
C ASN A 88 14.02 1.29 13.49
N LEU A 89 13.30 2.42 13.55
CA LEU A 89 12.87 3.01 14.81
C LEU A 89 11.91 2.10 15.57
N LEU A 90 10.98 1.45 14.88
CA LEU A 90 10.03 0.53 15.50
C LEU A 90 10.71 -0.72 16.00
N LEU A 91 11.69 -1.25 15.26
CA LEU A 91 12.48 -2.40 15.70
C LEU A 91 13.21 -2.10 17.01
N ASP A 92 13.77 -0.91 17.14
CA ASP A 92 14.44 -0.49 18.36
C ASP A 92 13.46 -0.21 19.50
N THR A 93 12.36 0.49 19.20
CA THR A 93 11.35 0.86 20.20
C THR A 93 10.74 -0.37 20.86
N TYR A 94 10.45 -1.39 20.07
CA TYR A 94 9.79 -2.61 20.57
C TYR A 94 10.76 -3.79 20.72
N ALA A 95 12.08 -3.53 20.83
CA ALA A 95 13.10 -4.58 20.84
C ALA A 95 12.88 -5.65 21.90
N ASN A 96 12.42 -5.25 23.09
CA ASN A 96 12.21 -6.15 24.22
C ASN A 96 10.73 -6.40 24.54
N ASP A 97 9.83 -5.99 23.64
CA ASP A 97 8.39 -6.16 23.84
C ASP A 97 7.97 -7.57 23.43
N ILE A 98 7.20 -8.25 24.28
CA ILE A 98 6.68 -9.59 23.96
C ILE A 98 5.70 -9.56 22.79
N HIS A 99 5.06 -8.40 22.53
CA HIS A 99 4.15 -8.21 21.40
C HIS A 99 4.78 -7.36 20.30
N ARG A 100 6.08 -7.51 20.13
CA ARG A 100 6.89 -6.70 19.19
C ARG A 100 6.30 -6.69 17.78
N VAL A 101 6.02 -7.87 17.23
CA VAL A 101 5.51 -7.98 15.85
C VAL A 101 4.15 -7.32 15.74
N LYS A 102 3.25 -7.58 16.70
CA LYS A 102 1.92 -6.99 16.71
C LYS A 102 1.98 -5.47 16.76
N ASN A 103 2.82 -4.92 17.62
CA ASN A 103 2.94 -3.46 17.79
C ASN A 103 3.52 -2.80 16.55
N ILE A 104 4.52 -3.42 15.92
CA ILE A 104 5.08 -2.93 14.66
C ILE A 104 4.03 -3.01 13.55
N ARG A 105 3.31 -4.14 13.46
CA ARG A 105 2.22 -4.31 12.50
C ARG A 105 1.18 -3.20 12.64
N ASP A 106 0.73 -2.93 13.86
CA ASP A 106 -0.31 -1.93 14.10
C ASP A 106 0.16 -0.53 13.70
N SER A 107 1.42 -0.20 13.94
CA SER A 107 2.01 1.07 13.49
C SER A 107 2.05 1.17 11.97
N VAL A 108 2.45 0.11 11.30
CA VAL A 108 2.51 0.06 9.83
C VAL A 108 1.11 0.19 9.23
N ILE A 109 0.13 -0.54 9.77
CA ILE A 109 -1.27 -0.46 9.33
C ILE A 109 -1.79 0.98 9.48
N SER A 110 -1.52 1.62 10.61
CA SER A 110 -1.92 3.00 10.85
C SER A 110 -1.32 3.96 9.80
N SER A 111 -0.03 3.78 9.48
CA SER A 111 0.65 4.60 8.48
C SER A 111 0.07 4.39 7.08
N LEU A 112 -0.23 3.15 6.71
CA LEU A 112 -0.83 2.82 5.41
C LEU A 112 -2.25 3.40 5.26
N ASN A 113 -2.96 3.55 6.37
CA ASN A 113 -4.31 4.12 6.36
C ASN A 113 -4.32 5.65 6.50
N ASP A 114 -3.15 6.27 6.59
CA ASP A 114 -3.06 7.73 6.65
C ASP A 114 -3.73 8.34 5.41
N ASN A 115 -4.51 9.39 5.64
CA ASN A 115 -5.30 10.06 4.59
C ASN A 115 -6.24 9.10 3.82
N LYS A 116 -6.62 7.99 4.44
CA LYS A 116 -7.54 7.00 3.85
C LYS A 116 -7.04 6.44 2.52
N LEU A 117 -5.71 6.26 2.39
CA LEU A 117 -5.11 5.81 1.14
C LEU A 117 -5.61 4.41 0.74
N ILE A 118 -5.57 3.45 1.64
CA ILE A 118 -6.00 2.07 1.34
C ILE A 118 -7.49 2.02 1.00
N GLU A 119 -8.31 2.77 1.72
CA GLU A 119 -9.75 2.86 1.46
C GLU A 119 -10.01 3.37 0.04
N MET A 120 -9.29 4.41 -0.37
CA MET A 120 -9.43 4.97 -1.71
C MET A 120 -9.01 3.97 -2.80
N ILE A 121 -7.91 3.25 -2.58
CA ILE A 121 -7.46 2.22 -3.52
C ILE A 121 -8.53 1.13 -3.66
N TYR A 122 -9.12 0.72 -2.55
CA TYR A 122 -10.19 -0.28 -2.55
C TYR A 122 -11.41 0.20 -3.35
N GLU A 123 -11.83 1.44 -3.15
CA GLU A 123 -12.97 2.02 -3.88
C GLU A 123 -12.71 2.05 -5.39
N ILE A 124 -11.53 2.53 -5.79
CA ILE A 124 -11.17 2.59 -7.21
C ILE A 124 -11.08 1.18 -7.80
N TYR A 125 -10.46 0.26 -7.09
CA TYR A 125 -10.36 -1.13 -7.53
C TYR A 125 -11.72 -1.73 -7.81
N ASN A 126 -12.70 -1.50 -6.94
CA ASN A 126 -14.05 -2.01 -7.10
C ASN A 126 -14.75 -1.43 -8.33
N GLU A 127 -14.43 -0.21 -8.70
CA GLU A 127 -14.99 0.41 -9.92
C GLU A 127 -14.35 -0.14 -11.20
N LEU A 128 -13.05 -0.49 -11.12
CA LEU A 128 -12.30 -0.96 -12.30
C LEU A 128 -12.55 -2.43 -12.63
N LYS A 129 -12.85 -3.25 -11.65
CA LYS A 129 -13.02 -4.68 -11.88
C LYS A 129 -14.36 -5.05 -12.51
#